data_61f7f9634d498d26835ff35e3422990b
#
_entry.id   61f7f9634d498d26835ff35e3422990b
#
_cell.length_a   1.000
_cell.length_b   1.000
_cell.length_c   1.000
_cell.angle_alpha   90.00
_cell.angle_beta   90.00
_cell.angle_gamma   90.00
#
_symmetry.space_group_name_H-M   'P 1'
#
loop_
_entity.id
_entity.type
_entity.pdbx_description
1 polymer ?
#
loop_
_entity_poly.entity_id
_entity_poly.type
_entity_poly.pdbx_seq_one_letter_code
_entity_poly.pdbx_strand_id
1 'polypeptide(L)'
;MPYVERITRAGRTIEVDRYYSERFHKKGIKRGDKVKPTKEAQKQVNRRKAERTLRLLLAENFQDGDLHLVLSYVRKHGMPHRTKEEMRKDIDVFLRQLRKVYKAAGLELKYIHVMEIGDKGARHHHLVINYIDLRLLQACWKKVYPENSKIHVHPLDTNGDYSRLASYLMKYTDKTIGTEKALQGKRWNSSKNLHRPEPEYRIIRDRNQYYTEPRAIKGYYVDKDSVRVGIHSSEFCGYGFLSYRMIRLNGDGG
;
A
#
# COMPACT_ATOMS: atom_id res chain seq x y z
N MET A 1 -14.35 -14.56 -23.81
CA MET A 1 -13.61 -14.26 -22.56
C MET A 1 -14.50 -14.62 -21.39
N PRO A 2 -14.02 -15.36 -20.39
CA PRO A 2 -14.81 -15.67 -19.21
C PRO A 2 -14.95 -14.44 -18.29
N TYR A 3 -16.08 -14.38 -17.61
CA TYR A 3 -16.29 -13.46 -16.52
C TYR A 3 -15.69 -14.05 -15.24
N VAL A 4 -14.80 -13.29 -14.60
CA VAL A 4 -13.99 -13.76 -13.49
C VAL A 4 -14.27 -12.92 -12.25
N GLU A 5 -14.41 -13.58 -11.12
CA GLU A 5 -14.35 -12.96 -9.80
C GLU A 5 -12.97 -13.23 -9.19
N ARG A 6 -12.34 -12.17 -8.75
CA ARG A 6 -11.10 -12.20 -7.98
C ARG A 6 -11.38 -11.70 -6.57
N ILE A 7 -11.13 -12.52 -5.58
CA ILE A 7 -11.31 -12.20 -4.17
C ILE A 7 -9.93 -12.16 -3.53
N THR A 8 -9.63 -11.09 -2.81
CA THR A 8 -8.39 -10.97 -2.03
C THR A 8 -8.74 -10.64 -0.59
N ARG A 9 -8.33 -11.49 0.33
CA ARG A 9 -8.52 -11.31 1.78
C ARG A 9 -7.24 -10.76 2.38
N ALA A 10 -7.34 -9.73 3.20
CA ALA A 10 -6.21 -9.11 3.87
C ALA A 10 -6.66 -8.54 5.22
N GLY A 11 -6.25 -9.15 6.32
CA GLY A 11 -6.67 -8.78 7.66
C GLY A 11 -8.20 -8.68 7.79
N ARG A 12 -8.71 -7.48 8.07
CA ARG A 12 -10.15 -7.21 8.20
C ARG A 12 -10.84 -6.86 6.89
N THR A 13 -10.11 -6.81 5.78
CA THR A 13 -10.59 -6.34 4.47
C THR A 13 -10.74 -7.50 3.49
N ILE A 14 -11.80 -7.47 2.70
CA ILE A 14 -11.98 -8.34 1.53
C ILE A 14 -12.19 -7.44 0.32
N GLU A 15 -11.36 -7.60 -0.69
CA GLU A 15 -11.52 -6.93 -1.99
C GLU A 15 -12.07 -7.90 -3.02
N VAL A 16 -13.13 -7.47 -3.71
CA VAL A 16 -13.79 -8.22 -4.77
C VAL A 16 -13.68 -7.45 -6.07
N ASP A 17 -13.17 -8.10 -7.09
CA ASP A 17 -13.14 -7.57 -8.45
C ASP A 17 -13.82 -8.57 -9.39
N ARG A 18 -14.75 -8.10 -10.20
CA ARG A 18 -15.43 -8.86 -11.25
C ARG A 18 -15.17 -8.22 -12.59
N TYR A 19 -14.69 -8.99 -13.52
CA TYR A 19 -14.31 -8.47 -14.82
C TYR A 19 -14.20 -9.59 -15.86
N TYR A 20 -14.26 -9.23 -17.15
CA TYR A 20 -13.92 -10.16 -18.23
C TYR A 20 -12.39 -10.27 -18.35
N SER A 21 -11.89 -11.50 -18.37
CA SER A 21 -10.45 -11.76 -18.40
C SER A 21 -9.99 -12.34 -19.73
N GLU A 22 -9.03 -11.68 -20.35
CA GLU A 22 -8.33 -12.19 -21.54
C GLU A 22 -7.30 -13.29 -21.22
N ARG A 23 -6.97 -13.47 -19.94
CA ARG A 23 -5.94 -14.43 -19.51
C ARG A 23 -6.45 -15.88 -19.43
N PHE A 24 -7.76 -16.07 -19.36
CA PHE A 24 -8.38 -17.38 -19.31
C PHE A 24 -8.79 -17.80 -20.73
N HIS A 25 -7.84 -18.32 -21.51
CA HIS A 25 -8.09 -18.86 -22.83
C HIS A 25 -8.27 -20.36 -22.78
N LYS A 26 -9.18 -20.89 -23.61
CA LYS A 26 -9.20 -22.32 -23.90
C LYS A 26 -7.88 -22.68 -24.61
N LYS A 27 -7.32 -23.86 -24.27
CA LYS A 27 -6.13 -24.40 -24.94
C LYS A 27 -6.35 -24.43 -26.46
N GLY A 28 -5.42 -23.90 -27.26
CA GLY A 28 -5.50 -23.89 -28.72
C GLY A 28 -6.15 -22.65 -29.37
N ILE A 29 -6.68 -21.68 -28.60
CA ILE A 29 -7.18 -20.42 -29.18
C ILE A 29 -6.03 -19.43 -29.34
N LYS A 30 -5.84 -18.92 -30.56
CA LYS A 30 -4.86 -17.86 -30.85
C LYS A 30 -5.22 -16.58 -30.07
N ARG A 31 -4.24 -15.97 -29.43
CA ARG A 31 -4.44 -14.67 -28.79
C ARG A 31 -4.70 -13.60 -29.85
N GLY A 32 -5.70 -12.76 -29.64
CA GLY A 32 -5.90 -11.55 -30.46
C GLY A 32 -4.72 -10.58 -30.34
N ASP A 33 -4.62 -9.66 -31.27
CA ASP A 33 -3.57 -8.65 -31.26
C ASP A 33 -3.68 -7.77 -30.00
N LYS A 34 -2.53 -7.51 -29.38
CA LYS A 34 -2.48 -6.66 -28.19
C LYS A 34 -2.59 -5.20 -28.59
N VAL A 35 -3.66 -4.55 -28.21
CA VAL A 35 -3.72 -3.09 -28.22
C VAL A 35 -2.74 -2.58 -27.17
N LYS A 36 -1.79 -1.71 -27.59
CA LYS A 36 -0.85 -1.07 -26.66
C LYS A 36 -1.53 0.16 -26.07
N PRO A 37 -1.77 0.21 -24.76
CA PRO A 37 -2.35 1.40 -24.13
C PRO A 37 -1.39 2.58 -24.22
N THR A 38 -1.92 3.80 -24.15
CA THR A 38 -1.10 5.02 -24.06
C THR A 38 -0.21 4.98 -22.81
N LYS A 39 0.88 5.71 -22.82
CA LYS A 39 1.80 5.78 -21.65
C LYS A 39 1.07 6.29 -20.40
N GLU A 40 0.17 7.25 -20.56
CA GLU A 40 -0.64 7.83 -19.50
C GLU A 40 -1.63 6.81 -18.92
N ALA A 41 -2.38 6.10 -19.76
CA ALA A 41 -3.29 5.06 -19.35
C ALA A 41 -2.55 3.93 -18.59
N GLN A 42 -1.40 3.51 -19.09
CA GLN A 42 -0.54 2.51 -18.43
C GLN A 42 0.00 3.02 -17.08
N LYS A 43 0.40 4.29 -17.00
CA LYS A 43 0.86 4.93 -15.74
C LYS A 43 -0.24 4.91 -14.68
N GLN A 44 -1.47 5.25 -15.07
CA GLN A 44 -2.61 5.22 -14.15
C GLN A 44 -2.95 3.79 -13.67
N VAL A 45 -2.92 2.81 -14.56
CA VAL A 45 -3.11 1.39 -14.19
C VAL A 45 -2.04 0.94 -13.21
N ASN A 46 -0.77 1.27 -13.49
CA ASN A 46 0.34 0.92 -12.61
C ASN A 46 0.22 1.59 -11.23
N ARG A 47 -0.24 2.85 -11.18
CA ARG A 47 -0.52 3.56 -9.94
C ARG A 47 -1.60 2.86 -9.11
N ARG A 48 -2.76 2.57 -9.71
CA ARG A 48 -3.87 1.88 -9.04
C ARG A 48 -3.45 0.50 -8.52
N LYS A 49 -2.68 -0.26 -9.31
CA LYS A 49 -2.13 -1.56 -8.89
C LYS A 49 -1.19 -1.42 -7.71
N ALA A 50 -0.31 -0.43 -7.73
CA ALA A 50 0.63 -0.16 -6.65
C ALA A 50 -0.10 0.24 -5.37
N GLU A 51 -1.04 1.19 -5.45
CA GLU A 51 -1.85 1.63 -4.30
C GLU A 51 -2.64 0.46 -3.69
N ARG A 52 -3.26 -0.36 -4.53
CA ARG A 52 -3.94 -1.58 -4.10
C ARG A 52 -3.00 -2.54 -3.37
N THR A 53 -1.83 -2.79 -3.94
CA THR A 53 -0.83 -3.68 -3.31
C THR A 53 -0.39 -3.15 -1.96
N LEU A 54 -0.14 -1.84 -1.85
CA LEU A 54 0.26 -1.21 -0.60
C LEU A 54 -0.85 -1.34 0.46
N ARG A 55 -2.11 -1.05 0.09
CA ARG A 55 -3.26 -1.17 0.98
C ARG A 55 -3.43 -2.60 1.51
N LEU A 56 -3.35 -3.60 0.63
CA LEU A 56 -3.45 -5.00 1.02
C LEU A 56 -2.30 -5.43 1.93
N LEU A 57 -1.06 -4.97 1.66
CA LEU A 57 0.08 -5.23 2.54
C LEU A 57 -0.11 -4.60 3.92
N LEU A 58 -0.64 -3.38 3.99
CA LEU A 58 -0.95 -2.72 5.25
C LEU A 58 -2.01 -3.49 6.01
N ALA A 59 -3.14 -3.81 5.37
CA ALA A 59 -4.26 -4.52 6.00
C ALA A 59 -3.89 -5.91 6.52
N GLU A 60 -2.97 -6.61 5.84
CA GLU A 60 -2.57 -7.97 6.22
C GLU A 60 -1.54 -8.01 7.35
N ASN A 61 -0.69 -6.99 7.46
CA ASN A 61 0.49 -7.07 8.32
C ASN A 61 0.47 -6.14 9.51
N PHE A 62 -0.45 -5.17 9.53
CA PHE A 62 -0.56 -4.18 10.59
C PHE A 62 -1.96 -4.11 11.15
N GLN A 63 -2.06 -3.65 12.39
CA GLN A 63 -3.32 -3.55 13.13
C GLN A 63 -3.40 -2.21 13.86
N ASP A 64 -4.57 -1.91 14.42
CA ASP A 64 -4.74 -0.72 15.24
C ASP A 64 -3.81 -0.78 16.46
N GLY A 65 -3.20 0.35 16.79
CA GLY A 65 -2.13 0.46 17.79
C GLY A 65 -0.72 0.31 17.22
N ASP A 66 -0.52 -0.27 16.01
CA ASP A 66 0.75 -0.17 15.30
C ASP A 66 1.04 1.30 14.91
N LEU A 67 2.25 1.60 14.46
CA LEU A 67 2.73 2.97 14.42
C LEU A 67 3.04 3.44 13.00
N HIS A 68 2.54 4.63 12.65
CA HIS A 68 3.03 5.41 11.53
C HIS A 68 4.00 6.48 12.05
N LEU A 69 5.26 6.39 11.67
CA LEU A 69 6.33 7.30 12.07
C LEU A 69 6.65 8.28 10.96
N VAL A 70 6.90 9.53 11.34
CA VAL A 70 7.50 10.54 10.46
C VAL A 70 8.82 10.98 11.07
N LEU A 71 9.93 10.57 10.44
CA LEU A 71 11.27 10.99 10.83
C LEU A 71 11.64 12.21 9.99
N SER A 72 11.81 13.34 10.67
CA SER A 72 12.06 14.63 10.02
C SER A 72 13.50 15.07 10.23
N TYR A 73 14.06 15.69 9.20
CA TYR A 73 15.34 16.39 9.28
C TYR A 73 15.06 17.88 9.54
N VAL A 74 15.30 18.34 10.76
CA VAL A 74 15.18 19.76 11.08
C VAL A 74 16.45 20.46 10.64
N ARG A 75 16.28 21.42 9.75
CA ARG A 75 17.38 22.25 9.26
C ARG A 75 17.59 23.45 10.15
N LYS A 76 18.80 23.64 10.68
CA LYS A 76 19.24 24.92 11.23
C LYS A 76 19.44 25.90 10.09
N HIS A 77 19.22 27.19 10.33
CA HIS A 77 19.43 28.23 9.34
C HIS A 77 20.84 28.13 8.73
N GLY A 78 20.94 28.17 7.41
CA GLY A 78 22.23 28.07 6.69
C GLY A 78 22.75 26.66 6.43
N MET A 79 22.17 25.60 7.02
CA MET A 79 22.61 24.23 6.76
C MET A 79 22.02 23.68 5.46
N PRO A 80 22.80 22.90 4.66
CA PRO A 80 22.29 22.23 3.49
C PRO A 80 21.25 21.14 3.87
N HIS A 81 20.37 20.82 2.94
CA HIS A 81 19.48 19.66 3.11
C HIS A 81 20.29 18.37 3.02
N ARG A 82 19.84 17.35 3.77
CA ARG A 82 20.32 15.97 3.61
C ARG A 82 20.21 15.57 2.13
N THR A 83 21.27 14.99 1.58
CA THR A 83 21.26 14.43 0.24
C THR A 83 20.44 13.13 0.20
N LYS A 84 20.12 12.67 -0.98
CA LYS A 84 19.43 11.39 -1.20
C LYS A 84 20.24 10.21 -0.64
N GLU A 85 21.55 10.27 -0.82
CA GLU A 85 22.52 9.25 -0.36
C GLU A 85 22.61 9.23 1.16
N GLU A 86 22.65 10.40 1.80
CA GLU A 86 22.64 10.54 3.25
C GLU A 86 21.34 10.00 3.84
N MET A 87 20.18 10.37 3.27
CA MET A 87 18.88 9.85 3.72
C MET A 87 18.81 8.32 3.64
N ARG A 88 19.40 7.71 2.59
CA ARG A 88 19.46 6.25 2.46
C ARG A 88 20.34 5.62 3.53
N LYS A 89 21.50 6.18 3.78
CA LYS A 89 22.39 5.71 4.86
C LYS A 89 21.73 5.83 6.22
N ASP A 90 21.07 6.96 6.49
CA ASP A 90 20.39 7.24 7.75
C ASP A 90 19.28 6.22 8.02
N ILE A 91 18.42 5.95 7.03
CA ILE A 91 17.34 4.96 7.22
C ILE A 91 17.88 3.53 7.37
N ASP A 92 18.95 3.17 6.70
CA ASP A 92 19.58 1.85 6.84
C ASP A 92 20.16 1.66 8.23
N VAL A 93 20.79 2.68 8.80
CA VAL A 93 21.29 2.68 10.18
C VAL A 93 20.13 2.60 11.15
N PHE A 94 19.08 3.40 10.97
CA PHE A 94 17.88 3.38 11.81
C PHE A 94 17.21 2.00 11.83
N LEU A 95 16.96 1.40 10.68
CA LEU A 95 16.37 0.07 10.57
C LEU A 95 17.26 -1.02 11.20
N ARG A 96 18.58 -0.86 11.14
CA ARG A 96 19.53 -1.77 11.81
C ARG A 96 19.41 -1.67 13.33
N GLN A 97 19.29 -0.46 13.88
CA GLN A 97 19.06 -0.27 15.31
C GLN A 97 17.70 -0.83 15.74
N LEU A 98 16.64 -0.56 14.96
CA LEU A 98 15.31 -1.10 15.25
C LEU A 98 15.31 -2.63 15.30
N ARG A 99 15.94 -3.31 14.33
CA ARG A 99 16.03 -4.79 14.35
C ARG A 99 16.65 -5.32 15.64
N LYS A 100 17.68 -4.63 16.19
CA LYS A 100 18.28 -5.02 17.48
C LYS A 100 17.29 -4.85 18.62
N VAL A 101 16.55 -3.75 18.64
CA VAL A 101 15.55 -3.45 19.68
C VAL A 101 14.40 -4.46 19.63
N TYR A 102 13.86 -4.74 18.44
CA TYR A 102 12.80 -5.73 18.26
C TYR A 102 13.25 -7.13 18.68
N LYS A 103 14.47 -7.53 18.28
CA LYS A 103 15.03 -8.81 18.69
C LYS A 103 15.19 -8.92 20.22
N ALA A 104 15.63 -7.85 20.88
CA ALA A 104 15.75 -7.82 22.34
C ALA A 104 14.38 -7.90 23.04
N ALA A 105 13.32 -7.43 22.40
CA ALA A 105 11.94 -7.54 22.87
C ALA A 105 11.27 -8.88 22.50
N GLY A 106 11.99 -9.81 21.85
CA GLY A 106 11.42 -11.07 21.37
C GLY A 106 10.46 -10.93 20.18
N LEU A 107 10.53 -9.80 19.45
CA LEU A 107 9.65 -9.47 18.34
C LEU A 107 10.42 -9.44 17.01
N GLU A 108 9.68 -9.59 15.91
CA GLU A 108 10.19 -9.34 14.57
C GLU A 108 9.72 -7.97 14.06
N LEU A 109 10.67 -7.17 13.54
CA LEU A 109 10.34 -5.89 12.91
C LEU A 109 9.65 -6.12 11.58
N LYS A 110 8.41 -5.67 11.47
CA LYS A 110 7.68 -5.47 10.20
C LYS A 110 7.70 -3.98 9.86
N TYR A 111 7.97 -3.65 8.61
CA TYR A 111 7.91 -2.25 8.18
C TYR A 111 7.55 -2.05 6.72
N ILE A 112 6.94 -0.90 6.44
CA ILE A 112 6.83 -0.28 5.12
C ILE A 112 7.44 1.11 5.23
N HIS A 113 8.26 1.51 4.26
CA HIS A 113 9.04 2.74 4.29
C HIS A 113 8.94 3.51 2.97
N VAL A 114 8.77 4.83 3.07
CA VAL A 114 8.76 5.78 1.97
C VAL A 114 9.66 6.97 2.31
N MET A 115 10.44 7.44 1.33
CA MET A 115 11.17 8.72 1.43
C MET A 115 10.40 9.82 0.71
N GLU A 116 10.37 11.00 1.34
CA GLU A 116 9.70 12.19 0.82
C GLU A 116 10.62 13.41 0.79
N ILE A 117 10.42 14.24 -0.25
CA ILE A 117 10.77 15.66 -0.21
C ILE A 117 9.47 16.43 -0.30
N GLY A 118 9.10 17.12 0.77
CA GLY A 118 7.92 17.97 0.82
C GLY A 118 8.04 19.18 -0.12
N ASP A 119 6.91 19.83 -0.40
CA ASP A 119 6.83 20.93 -1.37
C ASP A 119 7.77 22.12 -1.02
N LYS A 120 8.06 22.33 0.26
CA LYS A 120 9.03 23.33 0.75
C LYS A 120 10.46 22.79 0.89
N GLY A 121 10.77 21.63 0.33
CA GLY A 121 12.09 20.99 0.39
C GLY A 121 12.39 20.25 1.69
N ALA A 122 11.47 20.20 2.64
CA ALA A 122 11.63 19.41 3.86
C ALA A 122 11.73 17.93 3.54
N ARG A 123 12.65 17.23 4.19
CA ARG A 123 12.93 15.83 3.92
C ARG A 123 12.46 14.96 5.06
N HIS A 124 11.77 13.88 4.71
CA HIS A 124 11.14 12.98 5.68
C HIS A 124 11.29 11.53 5.27
N HIS A 125 11.26 10.66 6.29
CA HIS A 125 10.95 9.25 6.12
C HIS A 125 9.60 8.97 6.75
N HIS A 126 8.73 8.31 6.01
CA HIS A 126 7.49 7.74 6.53
C HIS A 126 7.70 6.24 6.71
N LEU A 127 7.45 5.73 7.91
CA LEU A 127 7.49 4.31 8.20
C LEU A 127 6.18 3.87 8.83
N VAL A 128 5.65 2.76 8.38
CA VAL A 128 4.65 2.01 9.14
C VAL A 128 5.37 0.81 9.74
N ILE A 129 5.28 0.64 11.06
CA ILE A 129 5.93 -0.44 11.81
C ILE A 129 4.94 -1.05 12.79
N ASN A 130 5.12 -2.33 13.13
CA ASN A 130 4.41 -2.91 14.27
C ASN A 130 4.86 -2.25 15.58
N TYR A 131 3.98 -2.29 16.59
CA TYR A 131 4.17 -1.54 17.84
C TYR A 131 5.47 -1.89 18.57
N ILE A 132 6.12 -0.86 19.11
CA ILE A 132 7.18 -0.92 20.11
C ILE A 132 7.18 0.37 20.95
N ASP A 133 7.80 0.33 22.14
CA ASP A 133 7.88 1.52 23.02
C ASP A 133 8.53 2.71 22.30
N LEU A 134 7.85 3.87 22.40
CA LEU A 134 8.23 5.10 21.70
C LEU A 134 9.60 5.64 22.15
N ARG A 135 9.99 5.41 23.42
CA ARG A 135 11.29 5.82 23.95
C ARG A 135 12.42 5.08 23.23
N LEU A 136 12.22 3.82 22.90
CA LEU A 136 13.19 3.02 22.15
C LEU A 136 13.34 3.53 20.71
N LEU A 137 12.23 3.91 20.07
CA LEU A 137 12.24 4.50 18.73
C LEU A 137 13.02 5.82 18.73
N GLN A 138 12.72 6.70 19.69
CA GLN A 138 13.40 7.98 19.82
C GLN A 138 14.90 7.79 20.07
N ALA A 139 15.29 6.85 20.93
CA ALA A 139 16.70 6.53 21.19
C ALA A 139 17.40 6.00 19.93
N CYS A 140 16.73 5.22 19.08
CA CYS A 140 17.29 4.76 17.81
C CYS A 140 17.49 5.93 16.83
N TRP A 141 16.51 6.85 16.70
CA TRP A 141 16.63 7.97 15.78
C TRP A 141 17.68 8.98 16.27
N LYS A 142 17.77 9.22 17.56
CA LYS A 142 18.80 10.09 18.16
C LYS A 142 20.24 9.62 17.84
N LYS A 143 20.46 8.32 17.71
CA LYS A 143 21.77 7.78 17.30
C LYS A 143 22.10 8.03 15.83
N VAL A 144 21.08 8.19 14.99
CA VAL A 144 21.23 8.46 13.56
C VAL A 144 21.33 9.96 13.29
N TYR A 145 20.47 10.72 13.95
CA TYR A 145 20.37 12.17 13.78
C TYR A 145 20.33 12.87 15.15
N PRO A 146 21.49 13.08 15.80
CA PRO A 146 21.58 13.64 17.17
C PRO A 146 21.07 15.07 17.28
N GLU A 147 21.19 15.86 16.20
CA GLU A 147 20.91 17.29 16.18
C GLU A 147 19.42 17.61 16.36
N ASN A 148 18.55 16.70 15.91
CA ASN A 148 17.12 16.76 16.16
C ASN A 148 16.49 15.38 16.07
N SER A 149 16.24 14.80 17.21
CA SER A 149 15.68 13.45 17.34
C SER A 149 14.15 13.41 17.42
N LYS A 150 13.44 14.47 16.99
CA LYS A 150 11.97 14.46 17.02
C LYS A 150 11.42 13.45 16.02
N ILE A 151 10.58 12.58 16.53
CA ILE A 151 9.77 11.65 15.75
C ILE A 151 8.31 12.05 15.95
N HIS A 152 7.58 12.23 14.84
CA HIS A 152 6.14 12.30 14.93
C HIS A 152 5.60 10.88 14.82
N VAL A 153 4.77 10.51 15.79
CA VAL A 153 4.21 9.16 15.88
C VAL A 153 2.70 9.26 15.84
N HIS A 154 2.10 8.51 14.94
CA HIS A 154 0.66 8.37 14.80
C HIS A 154 0.30 6.91 14.99
N PRO A 155 -0.35 6.52 16.10
CA PRO A 155 -0.90 5.18 16.22
C PRO A 155 -1.89 4.92 15.07
N LEU A 156 -1.87 3.72 14.53
CA LEU A 156 -2.87 3.33 13.53
C LEU A 156 -4.21 3.14 14.23
N ASP A 157 -5.21 3.79 13.69
CA ASP A 157 -6.62 3.68 14.08
C ASP A 157 -7.44 3.68 12.78
N THR A 158 -7.44 2.54 12.12
CA THR A 158 -7.98 2.42 10.78
C THR A 158 -9.22 1.54 10.72
N ASN A 159 -9.56 0.86 11.80
CA ASN A 159 -10.59 -0.18 11.81
C ASN A 159 -10.43 -1.21 10.68
N GLY A 160 -9.19 -1.42 10.22
CA GLY A 160 -8.85 -2.30 9.11
C GLY A 160 -8.96 -1.65 7.72
N ASP A 161 -9.34 -0.38 7.60
CA ASP A 161 -9.30 0.36 6.33
C ASP A 161 -8.03 1.20 6.20
N TYR A 162 -7.08 0.69 5.43
CA TYR A 162 -5.81 1.35 5.15
C TYR A 162 -5.78 2.18 3.86
N SER A 163 -6.93 2.46 3.25
CA SER A 163 -6.98 3.16 1.95
C SER A 163 -6.44 4.58 2.04
N ARG A 164 -6.83 5.33 3.08
CA ARG A 164 -6.34 6.70 3.29
C ARG A 164 -4.83 6.73 3.52
N LEU A 165 -4.31 5.82 4.36
CA LEU A 165 -2.88 5.71 4.62
C LEU A 165 -2.10 5.30 3.37
N ALA A 166 -2.59 4.31 2.61
CA ALA A 166 -1.96 3.89 1.36
C ALA A 166 -1.90 5.03 0.34
N SER A 167 -3.01 5.75 0.12
CA SER A 167 -3.06 6.93 -0.76
C SER A 167 -2.11 8.02 -0.29
N TYR A 168 -2.06 8.28 1.02
CA TYR A 168 -1.16 9.27 1.62
C TYR A 168 0.31 8.91 1.33
N LEU A 169 0.74 7.69 1.60
CA LEU A 169 2.11 7.24 1.35
C LEU A 169 2.46 7.23 -0.15
N MET A 170 1.50 6.94 -1.02
CA MET A 170 1.69 6.95 -2.47
C MET A 170 1.84 8.36 -3.06
N LYS A 171 1.16 9.34 -2.48
CA LYS A 171 1.18 10.74 -2.96
C LYS A 171 2.61 11.27 -3.15
N TYR A 172 3.51 10.93 -2.24
CA TYR A 172 4.89 11.43 -2.22
C TYR A 172 5.77 10.82 -3.30
N THR A 173 5.55 9.57 -3.65
CA THR A 173 6.36 8.87 -4.64
C THR A 173 5.82 8.98 -6.05
N ASP A 174 4.51 9.20 -6.22
CA ASP A 174 3.87 9.27 -7.54
C ASP A 174 4.36 10.45 -8.39
N LYS A 175 4.72 11.57 -7.74
CA LYS A 175 5.21 12.77 -8.42
C LYS A 175 6.63 12.58 -8.99
N THR A 176 7.44 11.74 -8.36
CA THR A 176 8.88 11.64 -8.66
C THR A 176 9.31 10.31 -9.23
N ILE A 177 8.50 9.24 -9.06
CA ILE A 177 8.87 7.91 -9.55
C ILE A 177 9.14 7.89 -11.07
N GLY A 178 10.28 7.30 -11.45
CA GLY A 178 10.70 7.24 -12.85
C GLY A 178 11.33 8.53 -13.39
N THR A 179 11.61 9.52 -12.54
CA THR A 179 12.35 10.73 -12.87
C THR A 179 13.67 10.79 -12.11
N GLU A 180 14.59 11.68 -12.51
CA GLU A 180 15.85 11.93 -11.79
C GLU A 180 15.62 12.44 -10.35
N LYS A 181 14.48 13.08 -10.10
CA LYS A 181 14.07 13.57 -8.78
C LYS A 181 13.63 12.44 -7.83
N ALA A 182 13.50 11.20 -8.30
CA ALA A 182 13.10 10.08 -7.47
C ALA A 182 14.12 9.81 -6.37
N LEU A 183 13.68 9.83 -5.12
CA LEU A 183 14.51 9.50 -3.96
C LEU A 183 14.82 8.00 -3.89
N GLN A 184 13.94 7.18 -4.42
CA GLN A 184 14.06 5.72 -4.42
C GLN A 184 13.56 5.14 -5.74
N GLY A 185 14.14 4.02 -6.15
CA GLY A 185 13.76 3.35 -7.41
C GLY A 185 12.41 2.63 -7.37
N LYS A 186 11.85 2.45 -6.16
CA LYS A 186 10.54 1.82 -5.91
C LYS A 186 9.62 2.83 -5.24
N ARG A 187 8.30 2.61 -5.34
CA ARG A 187 7.32 3.48 -4.67
C ARG A 187 7.42 3.41 -3.15
N TRP A 188 7.71 2.22 -2.61
CA TRP A 188 8.01 1.98 -1.20
C TRP A 188 8.99 0.84 -1.05
N ASN A 189 9.63 0.76 0.10
CA ASN A 189 10.42 -0.37 0.54
C ASN A 189 9.66 -1.08 1.67
N SER A 190 9.89 -2.37 1.85
CA SER A 190 9.28 -3.14 2.93
C SER A 190 10.21 -4.23 3.46
N SER A 191 9.97 -4.65 4.68
CA SER A 191 10.62 -5.83 5.24
C SER A 191 10.24 -7.09 4.46
N LYS A 192 11.12 -8.09 4.47
CA LYS A 192 10.91 -9.34 3.72
C LYS A 192 9.89 -10.28 4.36
N ASN A 193 9.68 -10.14 5.66
CA ASN A 193 8.77 -10.95 6.48
C ASN A 193 7.31 -10.52 6.43
N LEU A 194 6.92 -9.59 5.53
CA LEU A 194 5.52 -9.27 5.32
C LEU A 194 4.83 -10.40 4.57
N HIS A 195 3.70 -10.84 5.12
CA HIS A 195 2.79 -11.72 4.41
C HIS A 195 2.15 -10.97 3.22
N ARG A 196 2.05 -11.63 2.06
CA ARG A 196 1.50 -11.06 0.83
C ARG A 196 0.20 -11.77 0.49
N PRO A 197 -0.96 -11.11 0.63
CA PRO A 197 -2.24 -11.72 0.31
C PRO A 197 -2.31 -12.17 -1.14
N GLU A 198 -2.65 -13.43 -1.35
CA GLU A 198 -2.84 -13.98 -2.69
C GLU A 198 -4.32 -13.96 -3.07
N PRO A 199 -4.65 -13.59 -4.32
CA PRO A 199 -6.03 -13.57 -4.78
C PRO A 199 -6.53 -14.97 -5.14
N GLU A 200 -7.75 -15.26 -4.73
CA GLU A 200 -8.53 -16.40 -5.23
C GLU A 200 -9.27 -16.01 -6.50
N TYR A 201 -9.33 -16.91 -7.47
CA TYR A 201 -10.01 -16.67 -8.75
C TYR A 201 -11.13 -17.68 -8.96
N ARG A 202 -12.29 -17.17 -9.39
CA ARG A 202 -13.45 -17.98 -9.73
C ARG A 202 -14.02 -17.55 -11.08
N ILE A 203 -14.29 -18.51 -11.98
CA ILE A 203 -14.99 -18.24 -13.22
C ILE A 203 -16.49 -18.25 -12.92
N ILE A 204 -17.18 -17.16 -13.20
CA ILE A 204 -18.62 -17.04 -13.09
C ILE A 204 -19.24 -17.49 -14.42
N ARG A 205 -19.98 -18.58 -14.40
CA ARG A 205 -20.62 -19.16 -15.59
C ARG A 205 -22.06 -18.75 -15.75
N ASP A 206 -22.75 -18.50 -14.64
CA ASP A 206 -24.14 -18.08 -14.62
C ASP A 206 -24.25 -16.58 -14.90
N ARG A 207 -24.98 -16.23 -15.97
CA ARG A 207 -25.25 -14.83 -16.36
C ARG A 207 -26.02 -14.06 -15.29
N ASN A 208 -26.85 -14.70 -14.49
CA ASN A 208 -27.57 -14.09 -13.38
C ASN A 208 -26.62 -13.63 -12.24
N GLN A 209 -25.36 -14.05 -12.27
CA GLN A 209 -24.33 -13.61 -11.35
C GLN A 209 -23.47 -12.45 -11.88
N TYR A 210 -23.79 -11.88 -13.03
CA TYR A 210 -23.15 -10.70 -13.58
C TYR A 210 -23.73 -9.44 -12.92
N TYR A 211 -23.42 -9.28 -11.63
CA TYR A 211 -23.94 -8.18 -10.85
C TYR A 211 -23.20 -6.87 -11.15
N THR A 212 -23.97 -5.80 -11.20
CA THR A 212 -23.46 -4.43 -11.21
C THR A 212 -23.43 -3.82 -9.81
N GLU A 213 -24.02 -4.49 -8.81
CA GLU A 213 -24.11 -4.04 -7.43
C GLU A 213 -23.22 -4.89 -6.51
N PRO A 214 -22.54 -4.24 -5.54
CA PRO A 214 -21.77 -4.94 -4.55
C PRO A 214 -22.69 -5.68 -3.57
N ARG A 215 -22.24 -6.85 -3.08
CA ARG A 215 -22.95 -7.63 -2.07
C ARG A 215 -22.03 -7.90 -0.89
N ALA A 216 -22.47 -7.51 0.32
CA ALA A 216 -21.77 -7.85 1.54
C ALA A 216 -21.95 -9.33 1.89
N ILE A 217 -20.92 -9.94 2.45
CA ILE A 217 -21.01 -11.25 3.10
C ILE A 217 -21.31 -11.05 4.60
N LYS A 218 -21.84 -12.09 5.25
CA LYS A 218 -22.15 -12.05 6.68
C LYS A 218 -20.95 -11.61 7.51
N GLY A 219 -21.14 -10.64 8.41
CA GLY A 219 -20.09 -10.10 9.28
C GLY A 219 -19.23 -9.01 8.63
N TYR A 220 -19.58 -8.56 7.42
CA TYR A 220 -18.89 -7.46 6.71
C TYR A 220 -19.90 -6.43 6.21
N TYR A 221 -19.43 -5.20 6.02
CA TYR A 221 -20.16 -4.17 5.29
C TYR A 221 -19.40 -3.77 4.03
N VAL A 222 -20.11 -3.27 3.03
CA VAL A 222 -19.50 -2.72 1.81
C VAL A 222 -19.06 -1.29 2.09
N ASP A 223 -17.78 -1.00 1.88
CA ASP A 223 -17.28 0.36 1.82
C ASP A 223 -17.78 1.01 0.52
N LYS A 224 -18.79 1.88 0.65
CA LYS A 224 -19.46 2.55 -0.47
C LYS A 224 -18.49 3.38 -1.30
N ASP A 225 -17.52 4.03 -0.68
CA ASP A 225 -16.51 4.87 -1.36
C ASP A 225 -15.53 4.05 -2.22
N SER A 226 -15.47 2.74 -1.97
CA SER A 226 -14.64 1.82 -2.74
C SER A 226 -15.31 1.28 -4.00
N VAL A 227 -16.64 1.43 -4.10
CA VAL A 227 -17.40 0.83 -5.20
C VAL A 227 -17.05 1.51 -6.52
N ARG A 228 -16.63 0.71 -7.48
CA ARG A 228 -16.33 1.15 -8.85
C ARG A 228 -17.00 0.20 -9.81
N VAL A 229 -17.89 0.77 -10.58
CA VAL A 229 -18.60 0.10 -11.68
C VAL A 229 -18.33 0.89 -12.94
N GLY A 230 -18.10 0.21 -14.04
CA GLY A 230 -17.88 0.89 -15.32
C GLY A 230 -17.48 -0.07 -16.43
N ILE A 231 -17.06 0.50 -17.53
CA ILE A 231 -16.55 -0.20 -18.69
C ILE A 231 -15.05 0.12 -18.80
N HIS A 232 -14.20 -0.87 -18.95
CA HIS A 232 -12.80 -0.64 -19.27
C HIS A 232 -12.72 0.10 -20.61
N SER A 233 -11.77 1.05 -20.74
CA SER A 233 -11.57 1.71 -22.02
C SER A 233 -11.26 0.69 -23.13
N SER A 234 -11.57 1.04 -24.37
CA SER A 234 -11.26 0.19 -25.55
C SER A 234 -9.76 -0.14 -25.65
N GLU A 235 -8.89 0.69 -25.08
CA GLU A 235 -7.45 0.43 -25.01
C GLU A 235 -7.09 -0.82 -24.19
N PHE A 236 -7.97 -1.26 -23.26
CA PHE A 236 -7.75 -2.42 -22.43
C PHE A 236 -8.62 -3.61 -22.82
N CYS A 237 -9.93 -3.47 -22.90
CA CYS A 237 -10.82 -4.55 -23.29
C CYS A 237 -12.25 -4.12 -23.65
N GLY A 238 -12.69 -2.92 -23.33
CA GLY A 238 -14.05 -2.43 -23.61
C GLY A 238 -15.19 -3.09 -22.82
N TYR A 239 -14.90 -3.97 -21.85
CA TYR A 239 -15.91 -4.73 -21.11
C TYR A 239 -16.18 -4.18 -19.73
N GLY A 240 -17.38 -4.48 -19.21
CA GLY A 240 -17.81 -4.07 -17.88
C GLY A 240 -17.00 -4.68 -16.76
N PHE A 241 -16.86 -3.92 -15.67
CA PHE A 241 -16.23 -4.39 -14.43
C PHE A 241 -16.99 -3.87 -13.20
N LEU A 242 -16.86 -4.60 -12.11
CA LEU A 242 -17.26 -4.20 -10.76
C LEU A 242 -16.09 -4.45 -9.81
N SER A 243 -15.74 -3.46 -8.99
CA SER A 243 -14.74 -3.60 -7.93
C SER A 243 -15.26 -2.94 -6.65
N TYR A 244 -15.10 -3.58 -5.51
CA TYR A 244 -15.48 -3.05 -4.21
C TYR A 244 -14.71 -3.71 -3.07
N ARG A 245 -14.75 -3.07 -1.91
CA ARG A 245 -14.20 -3.60 -0.67
C ARG A 245 -15.30 -3.87 0.33
N MET A 246 -15.06 -4.86 1.16
CA MET A 246 -15.83 -5.13 2.36
C MET A 246 -14.91 -5.05 3.56
N ILE A 247 -15.38 -4.46 4.64
CA ILE A 247 -14.64 -4.33 5.90
C ILE A 247 -15.41 -5.12 6.95
N ARG A 248 -14.70 -5.88 7.76
CA ARG A 248 -15.28 -6.68 8.83
C ARG A 248 -15.94 -5.77 9.86
N LEU A 249 -17.18 -6.05 10.22
CA LEU A 249 -17.87 -5.38 11.31
C LEU A 249 -17.07 -5.58 12.60
N ASN A 250 -17.02 -4.54 13.44
CA ASN A 250 -16.61 -4.71 14.81
C ASN A 250 -17.70 -5.56 15.45
N GLY A 251 -17.41 -6.81 15.79
CA GLY A 251 -18.33 -7.58 16.62
C GLY A 251 -18.48 -6.82 17.92
N ASP A 252 -19.71 -6.58 18.35
CA ASP A 252 -19.98 -6.30 19.74
C ASP A 252 -19.33 -7.45 20.50
N GLY A 253 -18.34 -7.12 21.36
CA GLY A 253 -17.66 -8.11 22.16
C GLY A 253 -18.70 -8.81 23.03
N GLY A 254 -19.01 -10.05 22.67
CA GLY A 254 -19.70 -10.97 23.54
C GLY A 254 -18.71 -11.58 24.51
#